data_a5b1c74f7902611064d95a8d5f92078e
#
_entry.id   a5b1c74f7902611064d95a8d5f92078e
#
_cell.length_a   1.000
_cell.length_b   1.000
_cell.length_c   1.000
_cell.angle_alpha   90.00
_cell.angle_beta   90.00
_cell.angle_gamma   90.00
#
_symmetry.space_group_name_H-M   'P 1'
#
loop_
_entity.id
_entity.type
_entity.pdbx_description
1 polymer ?
#
loop_
_entity_poly.entity_id
_entity_poly.type
_entity_poly.pdbx_seq_one_letter_code
_entity_poly.pdbx_strand_id
1 'polypeptide(L)'
;FSSISTEAGKVMRGTYGALKSDIESFIKTTAGDRDVTKWKVADKRLTSMIGELDATAFKRALDKGDVTPEVVRNLLFSKNRSDVQKLYKTLTPDGRSAARTAIIQEAVEKAGGIDQISPQKFATQLAKRSDQTGIFFTQDQRNQADGLVRVIKATQRASEAAAAPMTGYQTVPVVGAAVL
;
A
#
# COMPACT_ATOMS: atom_id res chain seq x y z
N PHE A 1 23.12 11.14 -9.41
CA PHE A 1 24.51 11.68 -9.51
C PHE A 1 25.44 10.79 -10.34
N SER A 2 25.08 9.54 -10.65
CA SER A 2 25.95 8.62 -11.41
C SER A 2 26.03 8.88 -12.91
N SER A 3 25.19 9.76 -13.46
CA SER A 3 25.15 10.06 -14.91
C SER A 3 25.91 11.32 -15.32
N ILE A 4 26.51 12.06 -14.39
CA ILE A 4 27.30 13.26 -14.72
C ILE A 4 28.77 12.85 -14.84
N SER A 5 29.15 12.32 -16.00
CA SER A 5 30.55 11.98 -16.34
C SER A 5 31.33 13.19 -16.88
N THR A 6 30.75 14.39 -16.83
CA THR A 6 31.35 15.63 -17.31
C THR A 6 32.27 16.25 -16.27
N GLU A 7 33.14 17.18 -16.69
CA GLU A 7 34.03 17.97 -15.81
C GLU A 7 33.22 18.67 -14.71
N ALA A 8 32.03 19.20 -15.04
CA ALA A 8 31.09 19.76 -14.06
C ALA A 8 30.71 18.75 -12.95
N GLY A 9 30.51 17.50 -13.30
CA GLY A 9 30.21 16.45 -12.28
C GLY A 9 31.39 16.11 -11.35
N LYS A 10 32.63 16.24 -11.84
CA LYS A 10 33.82 16.09 -11.01
C LYS A 10 33.95 17.26 -10.03
N VAL A 11 33.75 18.50 -10.52
CA VAL A 11 33.77 19.70 -9.69
C VAL A 11 32.69 19.63 -8.63
N MET A 12 31.46 19.29 -8.97
CA MET A 12 30.37 19.13 -7.99
C MET A 12 30.65 18.09 -6.92
N ARG A 13 31.23 16.92 -7.31
CA ARG A 13 31.62 15.90 -6.33
C ARG A 13 32.74 16.38 -5.42
N GLY A 14 33.73 17.09 -5.98
CA GLY A 14 34.81 17.70 -5.19
C GLY A 14 34.29 18.72 -4.19
N THR A 15 33.42 19.64 -4.63
CA THR A 15 32.78 20.64 -3.78
C THR A 15 31.94 20.00 -2.66
N TYR A 16 31.16 18.97 -3.01
CA TYR A 16 30.37 18.23 -2.02
C TYR A 16 31.24 17.53 -0.97
N GLY A 17 32.34 16.92 -1.42
CA GLY A 17 33.33 16.30 -0.51
C GLY A 17 33.99 17.30 0.45
N ALA A 18 34.38 18.48 -0.07
CA ALA A 18 34.94 19.54 0.74
C ALA A 18 33.93 20.08 1.77
N LEU A 19 32.70 20.40 1.34
CA LEU A 19 31.62 20.83 2.23
C LEU A 19 31.32 19.82 3.34
N LYS A 20 31.33 18.54 3.00
CA LYS A 20 31.13 17.45 3.97
C LYS A 20 32.24 17.44 5.03
N SER A 21 33.51 17.61 4.61
CA SER A 21 34.66 17.69 5.50
C SER A 21 34.58 18.91 6.43
N ASP A 22 34.14 20.05 5.89
CA ASP A 22 33.96 21.28 6.66
C ASP A 22 32.88 21.14 7.73
N ILE A 23 31.74 20.51 7.36
CA ILE A 23 30.67 20.21 8.30
C ILE A 23 31.14 19.27 9.41
N GLU A 24 31.89 18.20 9.07
CA GLU A 24 32.44 17.29 10.07
C GLU A 24 33.38 18.01 11.04
N SER A 25 34.24 18.86 10.50
CA SER A 25 35.19 19.65 11.31
C SER A 25 34.47 20.65 12.21
N PHE A 26 33.45 21.32 11.70
CA PHE A 26 32.61 22.23 12.47
C PHE A 26 31.88 21.51 13.62
N ILE A 27 31.23 20.38 13.34
CA ILE A 27 30.54 19.58 14.37
C ILE A 27 31.53 19.10 15.42
N LYS A 28 32.71 18.64 15.01
CA LYS A 28 33.78 18.18 15.92
C LYS A 28 34.18 19.28 16.87
N THR A 29 34.41 20.47 16.36
CA THR A 29 34.86 21.64 17.14
C THR A 29 33.77 22.16 18.08
N THR A 30 32.48 22.08 17.65
CA THR A 30 31.35 22.73 18.37
C THR A 30 30.67 21.76 19.33
N ALA A 31 30.51 20.47 18.94
CA ALA A 31 29.68 19.49 19.65
C ALA A 31 30.42 18.18 20.03
N GLY A 32 31.63 18.00 19.53
CA GLY A 32 32.50 16.87 19.86
C GLY A 32 32.35 15.62 19.00
N ASP A 33 33.21 14.62 19.22
CA ASP A 33 33.32 13.41 18.39
C ASP A 33 32.08 12.54 18.39
N ARG A 34 31.29 12.56 19.47
CA ARG A 34 30.02 11.81 19.55
C ARG A 34 28.97 12.29 18.53
N ASP A 35 28.90 13.60 18.30
CA ASP A 35 27.94 14.16 17.38
C ASP A 35 28.44 14.08 15.92
N VAL A 36 29.74 14.07 15.69
CA VAL A 36 30.31 13.67 14.38
C VAL A 36 29.90 12.26 14.01
N THR A 37 29.92 11.33 14.98
CA THR A 37 29.49 9.94 14.73
C THR A 37 28.00 9.86 14.36
N LYS A 38 27.13 10.58 15.06
CA LYS A 38 25.70 10.66 14.73
C LYS A 38 25.47 11.24 13.36
N TRP A 39 26.20 12.31 13.02
CA TRP A 39 26.11 12.94 11.71
C TRP A 39 26.54 11.99 10.59
N LYS A 40 27.66 11.25 10.75
CA LYS A 40 28.11 10.24 9.78
C LYS A 40 27.06 9.14 9.55
N VAL A 41 26.41 8.68 10.62
CA VAL A 41 25.33 7.70 10.52
C VAL A 41 24.14 8.27 9.76
N ALA A 42 23.75 9.52 10.03
CA ALA A 42 22.66 10.19 9.34
C ALA A 42 22.98 10.43 7.85
N ASP A 43 24.17 10.90 7.53
CA ASP A 43 24.62 11.11 6.15
C ASP A 43 24.70 9.80 5.35
N LYS A 44 25.24 8.73 5.95
CA LYS A 44 25.26 7.41 5.33
C LYS A 44 23.84 6.90 5.06
N ARG A 45 22.91 7.13 5.98
CA ARG A 45 21.50 6.74 5.84
C ARG A 45 20.82 7.55 4.75
N LEU A 46 21.05 8.85 4.69
CA LEU A 46 20.55 9.74 3.64
C LEU A 46 21.09 9.32 2.25
N THR A 47 22.39 9.06 2.14
CA THR A 47 23.04 8.61 0.90
C THR A 47 22.46 7.27 0.44
N SER A 48 22.23 6.32 1.36
CA SER A 48 21.57 5.05 1.05
C SER A 48 20.14 5.25 0.59
N MET A 49 19.36 6.11 1.25
CA MET A 49 17.98 6.44 0.84
C MET A 49 17.93 7.10 -0.54
N ILE A 50 18.85 8.02 -0.83
CA ILE A 50 18.95 8.65 -2.15
C ILE A 50 19.30 7.59 -3.21
N GLY A 51 20.28 6.72 -2.95
CA GLY A 51 20.65 5.63 -3.85
C GLY A 51 19.51 4.63 -4.09
N GLU A 52 18.71 4.34 -3.06
CA GLU A 52 17.50 3.52 -3.19
C GLU A 52 16.43 4.23 -4.04
N LEU A 53 16.26 5.55 -3.88
CA LEU A 53 15.35 6.35 -4.70
C LEU A 53 15.84 6.43 -6.16
N ASP A 54 17.14 6.57 -6.38
CA ASP A 54 17.75 6.67 -7.72
C ASP A 54 17.48 5.46 -8.61
N ALA A 55 17.31 4.29 -8.03
CA ALA A 55 17.06 3.05 -8.74
C ALA A 55 15.56 2.84 -9.10
N THR A 56 14.65 3.79 -8.78
CA THR A 56 13.22 3.55 -8.87
C THR A 56 12.53 4.22 -10.05
N ALA A 57 11.38 3.62 -10.44
CA ALA A 57 10.39 4.29 -11.29
C ALA A 57 9.88 5.62 -10.68
N PHE A 58 9.91 5.74 -9.34
CA PHE A 58 9.54 6.95 -8.62
C PHE A 58 10.50 8.10 -8.90
N LYS A 59 11.83 7.87 -8.93
CA LYS A 59 12.78 8.93 -9.31
C LYS A 59 12.59 9.36 -10.76
N ARG A 60 12.37 8.41 -11.67
CA ARG A 60 12.10 8.75 -13.08
C ARG A 60 10.88 9.65 -13.23
N ALA A 61 9.87 9.48 -12.37
CA ALA A 61 8.70 10.36 -12.30
C ALA A 61 9.02 11.71 -11.67
N LEU A 62 9.82 11.73 -10.58
CA LEU A 62 10.31 12.97 -9.94
C LEU A 62 11.21 13.80 -10.88
N ASP A 63 12.15 13.15 -11.56
CA ASP A 63 13.08 13.81 -12.50
C ASP A 63 12.35 14.41 -13.71
N LYS A 64 11.18 13.86 -14.07
CA LYS A 64 10.32 14.41 -15.13
C LYS A 64 9.37 15.51 -14.65
N GLY A 65 9.37 15.83 -13.36
CA GLY A 65 8.45 16.79 -12.75
C GLY A 65 6.98 16.30 -12.66
N ASP A 66 6.74 15.04 -12.99
CA ASP A 66 5.42 14.44 -13.16
C ASP A 66 5.08 13.46 -12.03
N VAL A 67 5.10 13.92 -10.77
CA VAL A 67 4.48 13.12 -9.70
C VAL A 67 2.98 13.37 -9.73
N THR A 68 2.34 12.82 -10.73
CA THR A 68 0.89 12.86 -10.83
C THR A 68 0.25 11.80 -9.91
N PRO A 69 -1.02 11.98 -9.51
CA PRO A 69 -1.76 10.97 -8.76
C PRO A 69 -1.73 9.59 -9.44
N GLU A 70 -1.70 9.55 -10.78
CA GLU A 70 -1.61 8.33 -11.58
C GLU A 70 -0.29 7.60 -11.38
N VAL A 71 0.82 8.32 -11.28
CA VAL A 71 2.14 7.72 -11.01
C VAL A 71 2.17 7.09 -9.63
N VAL A 72 1.64 7.78 -8.61
CA VAL A 72 1.52 7.25 -7.25
C VAL A 72 0.62 6.00 -7.23
N ARG A 73 -0.50 6.05 -7.94
CA ARG A 73 -1.41 4.90 -8.09
C ARG A 73 -0.72 3.71 -8.77
N ASN A 74 0.02 3.96 -9.85
CA ASN A 74 0.75 2.91 -10.58
C ASN A 74 1.82 2.25 -9.70
N LEU A 75 2.51 3.00 -8.85
CA LEU A 75 3.46 2.48 -7.88
C LEU A 75 2.78 1.69 -6.76
N LEU A 76 1.65 2.20 -6.23
CA LEU A 76 0.87 1.52 -5.21
C LEU A 76 0.37 0.15 -5.69
N PHE A 77 -0.07 0.08 -6.95
CA PHE A 77 -0.60 -1.15 -7.56
C PHE A 77 0.40 -1.87 -8.46
N SER A 78 1.70 -1.55 -8.33
CA SER A 78 2.76 -2.24 -9.05
C SER A 78 2.77 -3.74 -8.72
N LYS A 79 3.09 -4.57 -9.71
CA LYS A 79 3.37 -6.00 -9.53
C LYS A 79 4.72 -6.26 -8.88
N ASN A 80 5.60 -5.24 -8.87
CA ASN A 80 6.90 -5.32 -8.25
C ASN A 80 6.80 -4.95 -6.77
N ARG A 81 6.95 -5.91 -5.90
CA ARG A 81 6.95 -5.71 -4.44
C ARG A 81 7.93 -4.62 -3.99
N SER A 82 9.10 -4.51 -4.65
CA SER A 82 10.11 -3.49 -4.36
C SER A 82 9.60 -2.07 -4.56
N ASP A 83 8.80 -1.82 -5.62
CA ASP A 83 8.23 -0.50 -5.89
C ASP A 83 7.22 -0.10 -4.81
N VAL A 84 6.38 -1.06 -4.40
CA VAL A 84 5.40 -0.89 -3.31
C VAL A 84 6.09 -0.60 -1.98
N GLN A 85 7.17 -1.33 -1.65
CA GLN A 85 7.96 -1.09 -0.43
C GLN A 85 8.63 0.30 -0.42
N LYS A 86 9.16 0.72 -1.56
CA LYS A 86 9.79 2.02 -1.70
C LYS A 86 8.76 3.14 -1.56
N LEU A 87 7.61 3.01 -2.21
CA LEU A 87 6.49 3.94 -2.03
C LEU A 87 6.11 4.04 -0.54
N TYR A 88 5.94 2.90 0.16
CA TYR A 88 5.63 2.89 1.59
C TYR A 88 6.65 3.65 2.44
N LYS A 89 7.94 3.50 2.15
CA LYS A 89 9.03 4.19 2.88
C LYS A 89 9.02 5.70 2.66
N THR A 90 8.60 6.17 1.48
CA THR A 90 8.57 7.61 1.14
C THR A 90 7.31 8.32 1.63
N LEU A 91 6.22 7.58 1.86
CA LEU A 91 4.97 8.17 2.32
C LEU A 91 5.02 8.56 3.81
N THR A 92 4.42 9.71 4.10
CA THR A 92 4.09 10.14 5.46
C THR A 92 3.07 9.19 6.10
N PRO A 93 2.85 9.23 7.44
CA PRO A 93 1.78 8.45 8.08
C PRO A 93 0.41 8.66 7.44
N ASP A 94 0.06 9.90 7.10
CA ASP A 94 -1.20 10.25 6.43
C ASP A 94 -1.25 9.70 5.01
N GLY A 95 -0.15 9.79 4.26
CA GLY A 95 -0.03 9.19 2.94
C GLY A 95 -0.19 7.67 2.97
N ARG A 96 0.36 6.99 3.99
CA ARG A 96 0.15 5.54 4.20
C ARG A 96 -1.30 5.21 4.54
N SER A 97 -1.98 6.08 5.30
CA SER A 97 -3.41 5.93 5.58
C SER A 97 -4.25 6.07 4.31
N ALA A 98 -3.99 7.11 3.51
CA ALA A 98 -4.65 7.30 2.22
C ALA A 98 -4.42 6.13 1.27
N ALA A 99 -3.19 5.59 1.21
CA ALA A 99 -2.87 4.41 0.41
C ALA A 99 -3.66 3.17 0.84
N ARG A 100 -3.83 2.93 2.16
CA ARG A 100 -4.68 1.84 2.67
C ARG A 100 -6.12 1.99 2.21
N THR A 101 -6.67 3.20 2.33
CA THR A 101 -8.02 3.51 1.85
C THR A 101 -8.15 3.23 0.36
N ALA A 102 -7.19 3.67 -0.46
CA ALA A 102 -7.20 3.42 -1.91
C ALA A 102 -7.15 1.92 -2.26
N ILE A 103 -6.39 1.10 -1.52
CA ILE A 103 -6.34 -0.36 -1.71
C ILE A 103 -7.72 -0.99 -1.45
N ILE A 104 -8.40 -0.59 -0.37
CA ILE A 104 -9.73 -1.10 -0.04
C ILE A 104 -10.76 -0.61 -1.06
N GLN A 105 -10.74 0.68 -1.42
CA GLN A 105 -11.65 1.24 -2.43
C GLN A 105 -11.54 0.51 -3.77
N GLU A 106 -10.34 0.28 -4.26
CA GLU A 106 -10.16 -0.47 -5.50
C GLU A 106 -10.68 -1.91 -5.40
N ALA A 107 -10.50 -2.56 -4.25
CA ALA A 107 -11.05 -3.90 -4.03
C ALA A 107 -12.59 -3.90 -4.02
N VAL A 108 -13.23 -2.88 -3.41
CA VAL A 108 -14.69 -2.68 -3.41
C VAL A 108 -15.21 -2.40 -4.80
N GLU A 109 -14.61 -1.46 -5.54
CA GLU A 109 -15.00 -1.11 -6.91
C GLU A 109 -14.96 -2.34 -7.82
N LYS A 110 -13.89 -3.11 -7.77
CA LYS A 110 -13.74 -4.35 -8.57
C LYS A 110 -14.62 -5.50 -8.10
N ALA A 111 -15.16 -5.41 -6.89
CA ALA A 111 -16.10 -6.40 -6.34
C ALA A 111 -17.57 -6.12 -6.71
N GLY A 112 -17.87 -5.01 -7.38
CA GLY A 112 -19.21 -4.61 -7.80
C GLY A 112 -19.68 -3.27 -7.24
N GLY A 113 -18.77 -2.53 -6.57
CA GLY A 113 -19.10 -1.27 -5.89
C GLY A 113 -19.76 -1.51 -4.53
N ILE A 114 -20.06 -0.40 -3.83
CA ILE A 114 -20.54 -0.45 -2.45
C ILE A 114 -21.95 -1.04 -2.35
N ASP A 115 -22.78 -0.81 -3.36
CA ASP A 115 -24.20 -1.20 -3.37
C ASP A 115 -24.42 -2.67 -3.74
N GLN A 116 -23.49 -3.28 -4.46
CA GLN A 116 -23.59 -4.65 -4.98
C GLN A 116 -22.31 -5.46 -4.77
N ILE A 117 -21.67 -5.26 -3.61
CA ILE A 117 -20.40 -5.91 -3.31
C ILE A 117 -20.53 -7.44 -3.25
N SER A 118 -19.77 -8.13 -4.10
CA SER A 118 -19.64 -9.58 -4.04
C SER A 118 -18.53 -9.97 -3.04
N PRO A 119 -18.84 -10.71 -1.95
CA PRO A 119 -17.86 -11.12 -0.95
C PRO A 119 -16.71 -11.93 -1.53
N GLN A 120 -17.01 -12.83 -2.48
CA GLN A 120 -15.98 -13.64 -3.12
C GLN A 120 -15.06 -12.79 -3.99
N LYS A 121 -15.63 -11.87 -4.79
CA LYS A 121 -14.83 -10.96 -5.60
C LYS A 121 -13.97 -10.06 -4.72
N PHE A 122 -14.54 -9.49 -3.64
CA PHE A 122 -13.80 -8.65 -2.71
C PHE A 122 -12.61 -9.40 -2.09
N ALA A 123 -12.84 -10.58 -1.54
CA ALA A 123 -11.77 -11.44 -0.99
C ALA A 123 -10.70 -11.76 -2.04
N THR A 124 -11.12 -12.06 -3.29
CA THR A 124 -10.21 -12.33 -4.40
C THR A 124 -9.37 -11.09 -4.76
N GLN A 125 -9.97 -9.89 -4.75
CA GLN A 125 -9.23 -8.66 -5.05
C GLN A 125 -8.22 -8.34 -3.96
N LEU A 126 -8.55 -8.53 -2.67
CA LEU A 126 -7.59 -8.38 -1.56
C LEU A 126 -6.46 -9.40 -1.67
N ALA A 127 -6.76 -10.66 -1.98
CA ALA A 127 -5.73 -11.69 -2.17
C ALA A 127 -4.78 -11.37 -3.34
N LYS A 128 -5.29 -10.83 -4.46
CA LYS A 128 -4.47 -10.34 -5.58
C LYS A 128 -3.55 -9.18 -5.19
N ARG A 129 -3.82 -8.49 -4.08
CA ARG A 129 -3.06 -7.37 -3.54
C ARG A 129 -2.30 -7.76 -2.26
N SER A 130 -1.90 -9.04 -2.16
CA SER A 130 -1.20 -9.56 -0.97
C SER A 130 0.08 -8.79 -0.64
N ASP A 131 0.84 -8.32 -1.64
CA ASP A 131 2.02 -7.50 -1.44
C ASP A 131 1.67 -6.13 -0.86
N GLN A 132 0.66 -5.46 -1.40
CA GLN A 132 0.18 -4.16 -0.92
C GLN A 132 -0.38 -4.29 0.50
N THR A 133 -1.26 -5.25 0.74
CA THR A 133 -1.83 -5.48 2.07
C THR A 133 -0.77 -5.92 3.08
N GLY A 134 0.20 -6.74 2.68
CA GLY A 134 1.31 -7.15 3.53
C GLY A 134 2.25 -6.02 3.93
N ILE A 135 2.40 -4.98 3.09
CA ILE A 135 3.29 -3.84 3.33
C ILE A 135 2.56 -2.70 4.07
N PHE A 136 1.32 -2.39 3.66
CA PHE A 136 0.59 -1.22 4.15
C PHE A 136 -0.27 -1.48 5.38
N PHE A 137 -0.72 -2.74 5.61
CA PHE A 137 -1.62 -3.08 6.71
C PHE A 137 -0.87 -3.76 7.85
N THR A 138 -1.21 -3.40 9.09
CA THR A 138 -0.81 -4.16 10.27
C THR A 138 -1.52 -5.51 10.32
N GLN A 139 -1.06 -6.42 11.19
CA GLN A 139 -1.74 -7.70 11.38
C GLN A 139 -3.20 -7.52 11.81
N ASP A 140 -3.46 -6.59 12.72
CA ASP A 140 -4.83 -6.29 13.19
C ASP A 140 -5.72 -5.77 12.07
N GLN A 141 -5.20 -4.88 11.21
CA GLN A 141 -5.94 -4.37 10.06
C GLN A 141 -6.23 -5.47 9.04
N ARG A 142 -5.33 -6.42 8.84
CA ARG A 142 -5.59 -7.60 8.00
C ARG A 142 -6.69 -8.48 8.60
N ASN A 143 -6.62 -8.72 9.90
CA ASN A 143 -7.65 -9.48 10.63
C ASN A 143 -9.04 -8.79 10.54
N GLN A 144 -9.08 -7.47 10.61
CA GLN A 144 -10.30 -6.67 10.41
C GLN A 144 -10.85 -6.81 8.98
N ALA A 145 -9.98 -6.75 7.96
CA ALA A 145 -10.38 -6.95 6.56
C ALA A 145 -10.95 -8.36 6.34
N ASP A 146 -10.34 -9.39 6.92
CA ASP A 146 -10.87 -10.76 6.89
C ASP A 146 -12.19 -10.89 7.64
N GLY A 147 -12.35 -10.17 8.76
CA GLY A 147 -13.60 -10.06 9.51
C GLY A 147 -14.71 -9.46 8.66
N LEU A 148 -14.41 -8.37 7.94
CA LEU A 148 -15.35 -7.74 7.01
C LEU A 148 -15.81 -8.71 5.91
N VAL A 149 -14.89 -9.46 5.30
CA VAL A 149 -15.22 -10.49 4.31
C VAL A 149 -16.20 -11.53 4.89
N ARG A 150 -16.00 -11.97 6.14
CA ARG A 150 -16.90 -12.93 6.82
C ARG A 150 -18.29 -12.34 7.03
N VAL A 151 -18.38 -11.08 7.49
CA VAL A 151 -19.66 -10.38 7.69
C VAL A 151 -20.43 -10.26 6.39
N ILE A 152 -19.79 -9.78 5.31
CA ILE A 152 -20.42 -9.63 4.00
C ILE A 152 -20.92 -11.00 3.48
N LYS A 153 -20.13 -12.08 3.63
CA LYS A 153 -20.57 -13.44 3.27
C LYS A 153 -21.76 -13.92 4.08
N ALA A 154 -21.80 -13.62 5.39
CA ALA A 154 -22.91 -14.02 6.23
C ALA A 154 -24.20 -13.27 5.85
N THR A 155 -24.10 -11.97 5.58
CA THR A 155 -25.24 -11.13 5.12
C THR A 155 -25.78 -11.63 3.78
N GLN A 156 -24.93 -11.96 2.84
CA GLN A 156 -25.35 -12.51 1.55
C GLN A 156 -26.12 -13.83 1.70
N ARG A 157 -25.58 -14.76 2.52
CA ARG A 157 -26.27 -16.05 2.78
C ARG A 157 -27.64 -15.83 3.44
N ALA A 158 -27.73 -14.88 4.35
CA ALA A 158 -29.00 -14.54 4.99
C ALA A 158 -30.01 -14.00 3.98
N SER A 159 -29.60 -13.14 3.04
CA SER A 159 -30.48 -12.61 1.99
C SER A 159 -30.89 -13.70 0.98
N GLU A 160 -29.98 -14.59 0.61
CA GLU A 160 -30.28 -15.73 -0.27
C GLU A 160 -31.27 -16.71 0.40
N ALA A 161 -31.10 -16.99 1.70
CA ALA A 161 -32.04 -17.83 2.46
C ALA A 161 -33.40 -17.19 2.60
N ALA A 162 -33.49 -15.87 2.78
CA ALA A 162 -34.76 -15.14 2.84
C ALA A 162 -35.45 -15.05 1.47
N ALA A 163 -34.69 -15.07 0.38
CA ALA A 163 -35.21 -15.05 -0.99
C ALA A 163 -35.60 -16.44 -1.54
N ALA A 164 -35.20 -17.52 -0.83
CA ALA A 164 -35.58 -18.86 -1.22
C ALA A 164 -37.11 -19.03 -1.12
N PRO A 165 -37.83 -19.43 -2.19
CA PRO A 165 -39.25 -19.68 -2.11
C PRO A 165 -39.50 -20.75 -1.05
N MET A 166 -40.49 -20.51 -0.17
CA MET A 166 -40.96 -21.52 0.77
C MET A 166 -41.62 -22.65 -0.04
N THR A 167 -40.80 -23.52 -0.61
CA THR A 167 -41.26 -24.80 -1.20
C THR A 167 -41.50 -25.78 -0.09
N GLY A 168 -42.59 -25.64 0.62
CA GLY A 168 -42.89 -26.48 1.77
C GLY A 168 -44.35 -26.45 2.18
N TYR A 169 -45.27 -26.02 1.32
CA TYR A 169 -46.66 -26.42 1.51
C TYR A 169 -46.77 -27.87 1.11
N GLN A 170 -46.58 -28.79 2.04
CA GLN A 170 -47.14 -30.13 1.98
C GLN A 170 -48.67 -29.92 2.02
N THR A 171 -49.31 -30.01 0.86
CA THR A 171 -50.78 -30.21 0.80
C THR A 171 -51.03 -31.55 1.48
N VAL A 172 -51.48 -31.46 2.73
CA VAL A 172 -52.06 -32.66 3.40
C VAL A 172 -53.26 -33.07 2.59
N PRO A 173 -53.32 -34.29 2.01
CA PRO A 173 -54.51 -34.75 1.33
C PRO A 173 -55.61 -34.86 2.38
N VAL A 174 -56.69 -34.04 2.23
CA VAL A 174 -57.91 -34.24 2.99
C VAL A 174 -58.53 -35.55 2.51
N VAL A 175 -58.32 -36.62 3.28
CA VAL A 175 -59.07 -37.86 3.06
C VAL A 175 -60.50 -37.62 3.46
N GLY A 176 -61.36 -37.42 2.46
CA GLY A 176 -62.79 -37.32 2.65
C GLY A 176 -63.36 -38.60 3.27
N ALA A 177 -63.87 -38.49 4.51
CA ALA A 177 -64.64 -39.54 5.14
C ALA A 177 -66.01 -39.57 4.42
N ALA A 178 -66.25 -40.57 3.59
CA ALA A 178 -67.59 -40.90 3.11
C ALA A 178 -68.38 -41.48 4.31
N VAL A 179 -69.46 -40.76 4.69
CA VAL A 179 -70.45 -41.28 5.62
C VAL A 179 -71.55 -41.89 4.78
N LEU A 180 -71.82 -43.18 5.01
CA LEU A 180 -73.02 -43.90 4.61
C LEU A 180 -74.18 -43.49 5.52
#